data_53194968e6e3a3cd639500d13cfbd913
#
_entry.id   53194968e6e3a3cd639500d13cfbd913
#
_cell.length_a   1.000
_cell.length_b   1.000
_cell.length_c   1.000
_cell.angle_alpha   90.00
_cell.angle_beta   90.00
_cell.angle_gamma   90.00
#
_symmetry.space_group_name_H-M   'P 1'
#
loop_
_entity.id
_entity.type
_entity.pdbx_description
1 polymer ?
#
loop_
_entity_poly.entity_id
_entity_poly.type
_entity_poly.pdbx_seq_one_letter_code
_entity_poly.pdbx_strand_id
1 'polypeptide(L)'
;NIDTKIYKERTLLSAISSAKDEMIGPKEYLLRSEGDYARQRIAQVYEEYQKRLRSNNALDFDDLIFRTVELFQKDAEVLEQYQDRFRFIMVDEYQDTNTAQFKLVSLLAAKYRNLCVVGDDDQSIYRFRGANIHNILDFEKTFPDAKVIKLEQNYRSTKTILDAANGVIHHNQGRKDKTLWTDNEQGVPIALNQYQTEYEEAMGIVNDIAAKTEHHEAEYKDFAVLYRTNAQSRVLEEKFVTRNIPYRVVGGVNFYQRKEIKDILAYLKIINNGQDDVAVRRVVNVPKRGIGATTVTKAAEYADQWGISLYEAFKQVDGIPGLGRAAAKINGFVNLIQVFRTKAEYMSLAELYDEVLEDTGYLKELQAEQTDEASTRIE
;
A
#
# COMPACT_ATOMS: atom_id res chain seq x y z
N ASN A 1 7.16 -20.18 19.37
CA ASN A 1 5.93 -19.39 19.49
C ASN A 1 6.28 -17.97 19.93
N ILE A 2 5.83 -16.98 19.16
CA ILE A 2 5.97 -15.56 19.47
C ILE A 2 4.62 -15.09 20.01
N ASP A 3 4.64 -14.42 21.17
CA ASP A 3 3.42 -13.90 21.77
C ASP A 3 2.89 -12.72 20.97
N THR A 4 1.76 -12.91 20.30
CA THR A 4 1.11 -11.90 19.45
C THR A 4 0.57 -10.70 20.25
N LYS A 5 0.44 -10.81 21.59
CA LYS A 5 0.07 -9.68 22.44
C LYS A 5 1.23 -8.70 22.61
N ILE A 6 2.47 -9.23 22.64
CA ILE A 6 3.69 -8.43 22.78
C ILE A 6 4.15 -7.92 21.40
N TYR A 7 4.12 -8.81 20.40
CA TYR A 7 4.57 -8.50 19.04
C TYR A 7 3.38 -8.42 18.09
N LYS A 8 2.80 -7.24 17.98
CA LYS A 8 1.66 -7.00 17.08
C LYS A 8 2.10 -7.12 15.61
N GLU A 9 1.28 -7.75 14.79
CA GLU A 9 1.55 -7.96 13.35
C GLU A 9 1.97 -6.66 12.64
N ARG A 10 1.26 -5.56 12.89
CA ARG A 10 1.56 -4.26 12.29
C ARG A 10 2.96 -3.76 12.64
N THR A 11 3.41 -3.96 13.88
CA THR A 11 4.74 -3.56 14.34
C THR A 11 5.83 -4.40 13.68
N LEU A 12 5.59 -5.72 13.54
CA LEU A 12 6.52 -6.62 12.86
C LEU A 12 6.64 -6.27 11.37
N LEU A 13 5.52 -6.09 10.68
CA LEU A 13 5.51 -5.71 9.26
C LEU A 13 6.18 -4.36 9.03
N SER A 14 5.93 -3.37 9.89
CA SER A 14 6.58 -2.06 9.80
C SER A 14 8.10 -2.17 9.97
N ALA A 15 8.58 -2.99 10.90
CA ALA A 15 10.02 -3.19 11.11
C ALA A 15 10.68 -3.90 9.91
N ILE A 16 10.00 -4.89 9.31
CA ILE A 16 10.48 -5.61 8.12
C ILE A 16 10.51 -4.65 6.91
N SER A 17 9.46 -3.88 6.68
CA SER A 17 9.38 -2.89 5.61
C SER A 17 10.49 -1.85 5.73
N SER A 18 10.68 -1.27 6.93
CA SER A 18 11.77 -0.33 7.16
C SER A 18 13.16 -0.93 6.90
N ALA A 19 13.37 -2.19 7.25
CA ALA A 19 14.62 -2.88 6.96
C ALA A 19 14.84 -3.05 5.45
N LYS A 20 13.79 -3.40 4.70
CA LYS A 20 13.86 -3.52 3.23
C LYS A 20 14.10 -2.16 2.56
N ASP A 21 13.49 -1.10 3.04
CA ASP A 21 13.72 0.27 2.57
C ASP A 21 15.19 0.69 2.69
N GLU A 22 15.87 0.21 3.72
CA GLU A 22 17.32 0.42 3.96
C GLU A 22 18.19 -0.63 3.26
N MET A 23 17.63 -1.56 2.49
CA MET A 23 18.33 -2.68 1.86
C MET A 23 18.96 -3.66 2.86
N ILE A 24 18.37 -3.83 4.04
CA ILE A 24 18.81 -4.75 5.08
C ILE A 24 18.02 -6.05 4.96
N GLY A 25 18.68 -7.13 4.55
CA GLY A 25 18.09 -8.46 4.49
C GLY A 25 18.00 -9.15 5.88
N PRO A 26 17.28 -10.30 6.00
CA PRO A 26 17.05 -10.96 7.28
C PRO A 26 18.35 -11.30 8.04
N LYS A 27 19.36 -11.78 7.33
CA LYS A 27 20.66 -12.14 7.94
C LYS A 27 21.39 -10.92 8.50
N GLU A 28 21.41 -9.84 7.75
CA GLU A 28 22.04 -8.59 8.17
C GLU A 28 21.26 -7.93 9.32
N TYR A 29 19.92 -8.00 9.28
CA TYR A 29 19.08 -7.53 10.36
C TYR A 29 19.37 -8.27 11.67
N LEU A 30 19.55 -9.60 11.61
CA LEU A 30 19.93 -10.40 12.77
C LEU A 30 21.29 -9.98 13.34
N LEU A 31 22.29 -9.76 12.50
CA LEU A 31 23.62 -9.30 12.92
C LEU A 31 23.56 -7.94 13.62
N ARG A 32 22.77 -7.00 13.05
CA ARG A 32 22.58 -5.67 13.64
C ARG A 32 21.73 -5.67 14.92
N SER A 33 21.14 -6.82 15.28
CA SER A 33 20.29 -7.01 16.45
C SER A 33 21.05 -7.56 17.66
N GLU A 34 22.37 -7.69 17.62
CA GLU A 34 23.17 -8.14 18.74
C GLU A 34 22.95 -7.27 19.98
N GLY A 35 22.68 -7.91 21.11
CA GLY A 35 22.38 -7.23 22.39
C GLY A 35 20.92 -6.76 22.56
N ASP A 36 20.09 -6.83 21.52
CA ASP A 36 18.67 -6.45 21.60
C ASP A 36 17.76 -7.66 21.37
N TYR A 37 17.25 -8.22 22.47
CA TYR A 37 16.39 -9.40 22.43
C TYR A 37 15.10 -9.17 21.59
N ALA A 38 14.51 -7.98 21.67
CA ALA A 38 13.29 -7.67 20.93
C ALA A 38 13.55 -7.65 19.42
N ARG A 39 14.65 -7.00 19.00
CA ARG A 39 15.07 -7.00 17.60
C ARG A 39 15.46 -8.37 17.08
N GLN A 40 16.10 -9.21 17.89
CA GLN A 40 16.41 -10.60 17.53
C GLN A 40 15.14 -11.41 17.26
N ARG A 41 14.08 -11.18 18.02
CA ARG A 41 12.77 -11.80 17.76
C ARG A 41 12.16 -11.33 16.44
N ILE A 42 12.26 -10.05 16.15
CA ILE A 42 11.82 -9.50 14.85
C ILE A 42 12.64 -10.12 13.70
N ALA A 43 13.96 -10.29 13.89
CA ALA A 43 14.81 -10.95 12.90
C ALA A 43 14.38 -12.37 12.56
N GLN A 44 14.00 -13.16 13.58
CA GLN A 44 13.47 -14.52 13.40
C GLN A 44 12.15 -14.51 12.60
N VAL A 45 11.26 -13.55 12.90
CA VAL A 45 10.02 -13.39 12.13
C VAL A 45 10.32 -12.99 10.69
N TYR A 46 11.26 -12.07 10.48
CA TYR A 46 11.65 -11.61 9.16
C TYR A 46 12.20 -12.75 8.29
N GLU A 47 13.05 -13.62 8.88
CA GLU A 47 13.59 -14.79 8.18
C GLU A 47 12.47 -15.75 7.77
N GLU A 48 11.56 -16.10 8.68
CA GLU A 48 10.42 -16.97 8.40
C GLU A 48 9.44 -16.33 7.41
N TYR A 49 9.19 -15.04 7.52
CA TYR A 49 8.37 -14.29 6.58
C TYR A 49 8.89 -14.39 5.15
N GLN A 50 10.20 -14.14 4.94
CA GLN A 50 10.82 -14.25 3.63
C GLN A 50 10.84 -15.70 3.11
N LYS A 51 10.98 -16.69 3.99
CA LYS A 51 10.88 -18.10 3.61
C LYS A 51 9.48 -18.43 3.11
N ARG A 52 8.44 -17.94 3.78
CA ARG A 52 7.04 -18.16 3.37
C ARG A 52 6.68 -17.44 2.09
N LEU A 53 7.15 -16.21 1.88
CA LEU A 53 6.98 -15.55 0.59
C LEU A 53 7.56 -16.38 -0.55
N ARG A 54 8.77 -16.92 -0.38
CA ARG A 54 9.40 -17.78 -1.40
C ARG A 54 8.62 -19.07 -1.62
N SER A 55 8.19 -19.77 -0.57
CA SER A 55 7.42 -21.02 -0.72
C SER A 55 6.08 -20.81 -1.40
N ASN A 56 5.46 -19.63 -1.24
CA ASN A 56 4.22 -19.25 -1.89
C ASN A 56 4.44 -18.60 -3.27
N ASN A 57 5.68 -18.57 -3.78
CA ASN A 57 6.06 -17.88 -5.02
C ASN A 57 5.52 -16.45 -5.08
N ALA A 58 5.67 -15.73 -3.97
CA ALA A 58 5.13 -14.39 -3.76
C ALA A 58 6.23 -13.39 -3.39
N LEU A 59 5.97 -12.13 -3.70
CA LEU A 59 6.75 -10.96 -3.28
C LEU A 59 5.79 -10.00 -2.57
N ASP A 60 6.27 -9.28 -1.57
CA ASP A 60 5.58 -8.09 -1.10
C ASP A 60 6.00 -6.86 -1.91
N PHE A 61 5.38 -5.71 -1.63
CA PHE A 61 5.69 -4.48 -2.38
C PHE A 61 7.15 -4.03 -2.22
N ASP A 62 7.71 -4.17 -1.02
CA ASP A 62 9.09 -3.79 -0.74
C ASP A 62 10.07 -4.72 -1.49
N ASP A 63 9.74 -6.01 -1.61
CA ASP A 63 10.52 -6.98 -2.38
C ASP A 63 10.64 -6.61 -3.87
N LEU A 64 9.67 -5.90 -4.45
CA LEU A 64 9.73 -5.50 -5.86
C LEU A 64 10.99 -4.66 -6.15
N ILE A 65 11.32 -3.74 -5.26
CA ILE A 65 12.53 -2.93 -5.39
C ILE A 65 13.74 -3.66 -4.79
N PHE A 66 13.61 -4.18 -3.58
CA PHE A 66 14.68 -4.86 -2.88
C PHE A 66 15.30 -5.98 -3.73
N ARG A 67 14.48 -6.89 -4.28
CA ARG A 67 14.96 -8.01 -5.09
C ARG A 67 15.49 -7.58 -6.45
N THR A 68 14.94 -6.52 -7.03
CA THR A 68 15.49 -5.96 -8.27
C THR A 68 16.88 -5.39 -8.05
N VAL A 69 17.10 -4.66 -6.96
CA VAL A 69 18.43 -4.16 -6.60
C VAL A 69 19.41 -5.32 -6.34
N GLU A 70 18.98 -6.35 -5.60
CA GLU A 70 19.83 -7.55 -5.40
C GLU A 70 20.17 -8.25 -6.72
N LEU A 71 19.22 -8.37 -7.64
CA LEU A 71 19.44 -8.96 -8.96
C LEU A 71 20.50 -8.15 -9.74
N PHE A 72 20.32 -6.85 -9.84
CA PHE A 72 21.26 -5.96 -10.54
C PHE A 72 22.66 -5.95 -9.94
N GLN A 73 22.79 -6.16 -8.63
CA GLN A 73 24.09 -6.28 -7.96
C GLN A 73 24.77 -7.63 -8.20
N LYS A 74 24.00 -8.70 -8.44
CA LYS A 74 24.51 -10.05 -8.62
C LYS A 74 24.72 -10.44 -10.08
N ASP A 75 23.93 -9.86 -10.99
CA ASP A 75 23.90 -10.20 -12.40
C ASP A 75 24.15 -8.93 -13.24
N ALA A 76 25.40 -8.80 -13.68
CA ALA A 76 25.85 -7.67 -14.47
C ALA A 76 25.24 -7.64 -15.89
N GLU A 77 24.91 -8.80 -16.47
CA GLU A 77 24.31 -8.88 -17.80
C GLU A 77 22.88 -8.36 -17.79
N VAL A 78 22.11 -8.77 -16.78
CA VAL A 78 20.76 -8.26 -16.57
C VAL A 78 20.78 -6.76 -16.31
N LEU A 79 21.70 -6.27 -15.45
CA LEU A 79 21.83 -4.84 -15.20
C LEU A 79 22.15 -4.07 -16.50
N GLU A 80 23.11 -4.54 -17.29
CA GLU A 80 23.50 -3.91 -18.54
C GLU A 80 22.33 -3.84 -19.54
N GLN A 81 21.55 -4.91 -19.66
CA GLN A 81 20.37 -4.94 -20.51
C GLN A 81 19.36 -3.83 -20.13
N TYR A 82 19.12 -3.63 -18.84
CA TYR A 82 18.20 -2.58 -18.37
C TYR A 82 18.79 -1.18 -18.48
N GLN A 83 20.12 -1.01 -18.29
CA GLN A 83 20.81 0.26 -18.55
C GLN A 83 20.72 0.65 -20.02
N ASP A 84 20.87 -0.28 -20.95
CA ASP A 84 20.75 -0.02 -22.39
C ASP A 84 19.30 0.29 -22.80
N ARG A 85 18.33 -0.28 -22.08
CA ARG A 85 16.90 0.01 -22.27
C ARG A 85 16.52 1.39 -21.74
N PHE A 86 17.04 1.79 -20.57
CA PHE A 86 16.71 3.03 -19.88
C PHE A 86 17.88 4.01 -19.92
N ARG A 87 18.16 4.57 -21.09
CA ARG A 87 19.29 5.50 -21.31
C ARG A 87 19.07 6.88 -20.71
N PHE A 88 17.84 7.28 -20.46
CA PHE A 88 17.44 8.53 -19.81
C PHE A 88 16.53 8.19 -18.65
N ILE A 89 16.86 8.67 -17.48
CA ILE A 89 16.11 8.41 -16.24
C ILE A 89 15.71 9.75 -15.66
N MET A 90 14.42 9.91 -15.38
CA MET A 90 13.87 11.07 -14.71
C MET A 90 13.11 10.62 -13.48
N VAL A 91 13.39 11.24 -12.34
CA VAL A 91 12.74 10.93 -11.06
C VAL A 91 12.14 12.20 -10.51
N ASP A 92 10.83 12.17 -10.30
CA ASP A 92 10.09 13.23 -9.65
C ASP A 92 9.91 12.95 -8.15
N GLU A 93 9.59 13.97 -7.36
CA GLU A 93 9.42 13.90 -5.91
C GLU A 93 10.62 13.20 -5.22
N TYR A 94 11.83 13.51 -5.66
CA TYR A 94 13.04 12.79 -5.24
C TYR A 94 13.33 12.87 -3.75
N GLN A 95 12.83 13.89 -3.04
CA GLN A 95 12.93 14.04 -1.57
C GLN A 95 12.20 12.93 -0.81
N ASP A 96 11.26 12.23 -1.44
CA ASP A 96 10.47 11.16 -0.82
C ASP A 96 11.01 9.76 -1.09
N THR A 97 12.17 9.67 -1.77
CA THR A 97 12.80 8.38 -2.06
C THR A 97 13.48 7.78 -0.83
N ASN A 98 13.39 6.44 -0.69
CA ASN A 98 14.12 5.66 0.30
C ASN A 98 15.48 5.16 -0.23
N THR A 99 16.25 4.48 0.61
CA THR A 99 17.60 3.98 0.23
C THR A 99 17.55 2.90 -0.87
N ALA A 100 16.51 2.04 -0.86
CA ALA A 100 16.37 1.01 -1.89
C ALA A 100 16.07 1.63 -3.26
N GLN A 101 15.18 2.63 -3.31
CA GLN A 101 14.86 3.40 -4.51
C GLN A 101 16.08 4.18 -5.03
N PHE A 102 16.81 4.84 -4.14
CA PHE A 102 18.08 5.50 -4.48
C PHE A 102 19.07 4.54 -5.12
N LYS A 103 19.27 3.34 -4.53
CA LYS A 103 20.18 2.33 -5.07
C LYS A 103 19.75 1.84 -6.44
N LEU A 104 18.43 1.60 -6.64
CA LEU A 104 17.87 1.19 -7.93
C LEU A 104 18.18 2.21 -9.02
N VAL A 105 17.87 3.48 -8.75
CA VAL A 105 18.13 4.59 -9.69
C VAL A 105 19.62 4.74 -9.98
N SER A 106 20.46 4.68 -8.95
CA SER A 106 21.91 4.80 -9.10
C SER A 106 22.52 3.68 -9.95
N LEU A 107 22.08 2.43 -9.77
CA LEU A 107 22.53 1.29 -10.59
C LEU A 107 22.11 1.46 -12.05
N LEU A 108 20.86 1.81 -12.31
CA LEU A 108 20.37 2.02 -13.66
C LEU A 108 21.06 3.18 -14.37
N ALA A 109 21.31 4.29 -13.67
CA ALA A 109 21.94 5.47 -14.23
C ALA A 109 23.46 5.35 -14.45
N ALA A 110 24.11 4.37 -13.84
CA ALA A 110 25.57 4.31 -13.77
C ALA A 110 26.29 4.28 -15.12
N LYS A 111 25.71 3.62 -16.13
CA LYS A 111 26.34 3.46 -17.46
C LYS A 111 26.32 4.76 -18.29
N TYR A 112 25.17 5.39 -18.40
CA TYR A 112 24.96 6.55 -19.27
C TYR A 112 24.98 7.90 -18.54
N ARG A 113 24.79 7.91 -17.23
CA ARG A 113 24.75 9.10 -16.36
C ARG A 113 23.72 10.16 -16.79
N ASN A 114 22.75 9.80 -17.62
CA ASN A 114 21.64 10.66 -18.04
C ASN A 114 20.53 10.60 -16.98
N LEU A 115 20.80 11.14 -15.81
CA LEU A 115 19.88 11.18 -14.67
C LEU A 115 19.42 12.62 -14.43
N CYS A 116 18.12 12.84 -14.41
CA CYS A 116 17.48 14.06 -13.95
C CYS A 116 16.61 13.76 -12.75
N VAL A 117 16.83 14.44 -11.65
CA VAL A 117 15.97 14.35 -10.48
C VAL A 117 15.31 15.70 -10.21
N VAL A 118 14.03 15.67 -9.87
CA VAL A 118 13.26 16.85 -9.49
C VAL A 118 12.69 16.60 -8.09
N GLY A 119 12.74 17.60 -7.25
CA GLY A 119 12.22 17.48 -5.89
C GLY A 119 12.35 18.77 -5.11
N ASP A 120 11.72 18.79 -3.97
CA ASP A 120 11.66 19.92 -3.06
C ASP A 120 11.90 19.42 -1.62
N ASP A 121 13.10 19.69 -1.08
CA ASP A 121 13.47 19.28 0.27
C ASP A 121 12.54 19.83 1.35
N ASP A 122 11.89 20.98 1.11
CA ASP A 122 10.89 21.56 2.00
C ASP A 122 9.57 20.76 2.03
N GLN A 123 9.32 19.90 1.03
CA GLN A 123 8.14 19.05 0.94
C GLN A 123 8.41 17.60 1.38
N SER A 124 9.56 17.29 1.96
CA SER A 124 9.89 15.94 2.46
C SER A 124 9.10 15.64 3.74
N ILE A 125 7.89 15.10 3.58
CA ILE A 125 6.98 14.77 4.68
C ILE A 125 6.75 13.26 4.86
N TYR A 126 7.40 12.39 4.06
CA TYR A 126 7.21 10.94 4.07
C TYR A 126 8.30 10.17 4.83
N ARG A 127 9.03 10.82 5.75
CA ARG A 127 10.02 10.13 6.59
C ARG A 127 9.44 8.92 7.33
N PHE A 128 8.19 9.00 7.79
CA PHE A 128 7.49 7.89 8.45
C PHE A 128 7.17 6.70 7.53
N ARG A 129 7.37 6.87 6.19
CA ARG A 129 7.29 5.82 5.17
C ARG A 129 8.66 5.42 4.63
N GLY A 130 9.75 5.71 5.35
CA GLY A 130 11.10 5.34 4.95
C GLY A 130 11.81 6.34 4.02
N ALA A 131 11.20 7.48 3.68
CA ALA A 131 11.88 8.51 2.88
C ALA A 131 13.14 9.02 3.57
N ASN A 132 14.21 9.18 2.79
CA ASN A 132 15.49 9.66 3.24
C ASN A 132 15.84 10.99 2.55
N ILE A 133 15.63 12.09 3.26
CA ILE A 133 15.91 13.44 2.74
C ILE A 133 17.37 13.64 2.28
N HIS A 134 18.31 12.87 2.83
CA HIS A 134 19.71 12.96 2.42
C HIS A 134 19.90 12.56 0.96
N ASN A 135 19.02 11.78 0.36
CA ASN A 135 19.09 11.45 -1.07
C ASN A 135 19.08 12.72 -1.95
N ILE A 136 18.27 13.73 -1.61
CA ILE A 136 18.23 15.00 -2.34
C ILE A 136 19.26 16.02 -1.81
N LEU A 137 19.43 16.11 -0.50
CA LEU A 137 20.37 17.09 0.08
C LEU A 137 21.83 16.79 -0.30
N ASP A 138 22.18 15.50 -0.32
CA ASP A 138 23.54 15.03 -0.63
C ASP A 138 23.70 14.59 -2.09
N PHE A 139 22.75 14.91 -2.97
CA PHE A 139 22.77 14.50 -4.38
C PHE A 139 24.08 14.95 -5.08
N GLU A 140 24.50 16.19 -4.88
CA GLU A 140 25.72 16.74 -5.47
C GLU A 140 27.01 16.09 -4.93
N LYS A 141 26.96 15.49 -3.74
CA LYS A 141 28.08 14.70 -3.20
C LYS A 141 28.21 13.36 -3.94
N THR A 142 27.06 12.77 -4.30
CA THR A 142 27.01 11.50 -5.03
C THR A 142 27.27 11.68 -6.53
N PHE A 143 26.81 12.80 -7.09
CA PHE A 143 26.95 13.18 -8.49
C PHE A 143 27.63 14.56 -8.60
N PRO A 144 28.96 14.65 -8.44
CA PRO A 144 29.67 15.94 -8.37
C PRO A 144 29.61 16.79 -9.64
N ASP A 145 29.31 16.18 -10.77
CA ASP A 145 29.12 16.82 -12.07
C ASP A 145 27.66 17.23 -12.35
N ALA A 146 26.76 17.05 -11.38
CA ALA A 146 25.37 17.42 -11.54
C ALA A 146 25.21 18.95 -11.62
N LYS A 147 24.36 19.39 -12.58
CA LYS A 147 23.94 20.79 -12.67
C LYS A 147 22.67 20.98 -11.86
N VAL A 148 22.75 21.80 -10.82
CA VAL A 148 21.59 22.17 -10.00
C VAL A 148 20.91 23.42 -10.58
N ILE A 149 19.60 23.32 -10.77
CA ILE A 149 18.74 24.41 -11.23
C ILE A 149 17.66 24.62 -10.18
N LYS A 150 17.58 25.83 -9.62
CA LYS A 150 16.53 26.21 -8.68
C LYS A 150 15.33 26.77 -9.43
N LEU A 151 14.13 26.19 -9.18
CA LEU A 151 12.86 26.67 -9.71
C LEU A 151 12.13 27.44 -8.60
N GLU A 152 12.44 28.74 -8.46
CA GLU A 152 11.93 29.56 -7.37
C GLU A 152 10.64 30.33 -7.74
N GLN A 153 10.34 30.45 -9.02
CA GLN A 153 9.10 31.06 -9.47
C GLN A 153 7.93 30.09 -9.31
N ASN A 154 6.93 30.51 -8.56
CA ASN A 154 5.68 29.75 -8.36
C ASN A 154 4.58 30.34 -9.24
N TYR A 155 3.83 29.48 -9.94
CA TYR A 155 2.75 29.86 -10.86
C TYR A 155 1.36 29.50 -10.32
N ARG A 156 1.29 28.84 -9.17
CA ARG A 156 0.05 28.32 -8.58
C ARG A 156 -0.61 29.30 -7.64
N SER A 157 0.18 29.86 -6.72
CA SER A 157 -0.32 30.54 -5.53
C SER A 157 -0.20 32.07 -5.63
N THR A 158 -1.03 32.79 -4.88
CA THR A 158 -0.92 34.22 -4.68
C THR A 158 0.24 34.56 -3.74
N LYS A 159 0.65 35.83 -3.70
CA LYS A 159 1.75 36.32 -2.85
C LYS A 159 1.49 36.04 -1.37
N THR A 160 0.26 36.31 -0.90
CA THR A 160 -0.12 36.07 0.50
C THR A 160 0.10 34.61 0.93
N ILE A 161 -0.22 33.65 0.07
CA ILE A 161 -0.01 32.22 0.36
C ILE A 161 1.48 31.90 0.42
N LEU A 162 2.27 32.42 -0.53
CA LEU A 162 3.71 32.18 -0.58
C LEU A 162 4.46 32.83 0.58
N ASP A 163 4.07 34.04 0.97
CA ASP A 163 4.66 34.74 2.13
C ASP A 163 4.44 33.93 3.41
N ALA A 164 3.23 33.40 3.60
CA ALA A 164 2.93 32.54 4.74
C ALA A 164 3.71 31.21 4.68
N ALA A 165 3.79 30.57 3.51
CA ALA A 165 4.54 29.33 3.33
C ALA A 165 6.05 29.53 3.58
N ASN A 166 6.64 30.58 3.02
CA ASN A 166 8.01 30.98 3.27
C ASN A 166 8.25 31.26 4.77
N GLY A 167 7.32 31.94 5.44
CA GLY A 167 7.40 32.21 6.89
C GLY A 167 7.42 30.94 7.72
N VAL A 168 6.59 29.94 7.39
CA VAL A 168 6.56 28.65 8.08
C VAL A 168 7.85 27.87 7.84
N ILE A 169 8.29 27.76 6.57
CA ILE A 169 9.41 26.89 6.22
C ILE A 169 10.76 27.41 6.71
N HIS A 170 10.90 28.70 6.96
CA HIS A 170 12.13 29.28 7.53
C HIS A 170 12.49 28.74 8.92
N HIS A 171 11.54 28.16 9.64
CA HIS A 171 11.81 27.49 10.92
C HIS A 171 12.52 26.12 10.77
N ASN A 172 12.53 25.53 9.57
CA ASN A 172 13.20 24.27 9.32
C ASN A 172 14.71 24.49 9.16
N GLN A 173 15.48 23.61 9.82
CA GLN A 173 16.94 23.59 9.73
C GLN A 173 17.42 22.53 8.71
N GLY A 174 18.58 22.79 8.10
CA GLY A 174 19.22 21.82 7.19
C GLY A 174 18.64 21.76 5.78
N ARG A 175 17.83 22.74 5.40
CA ARG A 175 17.25 22.89 4.05
C ARG A 175 18.21 23.56 3.07
N LYS A 176 18.02 23.35 1.77
CA LYS A 176 18.68 24.14 0.72
C LYS A 176 18.03 25.52 0.65
N ASP A 177 18.85 26.57 0.63
CA ASP A 177 18.38 27.96 0.66
C ASP A 177 17.65 28.30 -0.63
N LYS A 178 16.34 28.59 -0.53
CA LYS A 178 15.47 29.05 -1.61
C LYS A 178 14.31 29.85 -1.04
N THR A 179 13.78 30.76 -1.86
CA THR A 179 12.60 31.58 -1.52
C THR A 179 11.65 31.58 -2.70
N LEU A 180 10.48 31.02 -2.52
CA LEU A 180 9.46 31.02 -3.59
C LEU A 180 8.89 32.42 -3.76
N TRP A 181 8.77 32.84 -5.02
CA TRP A 181 8.18 34.10 -5.43
C TRP A 181 7.19 33.90 -6.59
N THR A 182 6.29 34.87 -6.84
CA THR A 182 5.33 34.80 -7.93
C THR A 182 5.03 36.16 -8.51
N ASP A 183 4.67 36.18 -9.78
CA ASP A 183 4.08 37.33 -10.48
C ASP A 183 2.56 37.43 -10.30
N ASN A 184 1.93 36.41 -9.68
CA ASN A 184 0.51 36.42 -9.40
C ASN A 184 0.15 37.58 -8.47
N GLU A 185 -1.15 37.92 -8.41
CA GLU A 185 -1.69 38.96 -7.55
C GLU A 185 -1.41 38.71 -6.06
N GLN A 186 -1.66 39.74 -5.24
CA GLN A 186 -1.49 39.64 -3.77
C GLN A 186 -2.38 38.58 -3.17
N GLY A 187 -3.61 38.43 -3.67
CA GLY A 187 -4.62 37.52 -3.12
C GLY A 187 -5.27 38.03 -1.83
N VAL A 188 -6.26 37.28 -1.37
CA VAL A 188 -6.98 37.60 -0.13
C VAL A 188 -6.16 37.21 1.10
N PRO A 189 -6.38 37.85 2.26
CA PRO A 189 -5.75 37.44 3.53
C PRO A 189 -6.14 36.03 3.94
N ILE A 190 -5.23 35.34 4.63
CA ILE A 190 -5.51 34.06 5.26
C ILE A 190 -6.46 34.26 6.43
N ALA A 191 -7.58 33.54 6.43
CA ALA A 191 -8.54 33.59 7.55
C ALA A 191 -8.19 32.48 8.55
N LEU A 192 -8.13 32.85 9.84
CA LEU A 192 -7.98 31.93 10.96
C LEU A 192 -9.29 31.93 11.77
N ASN A 193 -9.94 30.77 11.83
CA ASN A 193 -11.15 30.59 12.62
C ASN A 193 -10.86 29.58 13.75
N GLN A 194 -11.32 29.86 14.95
CA GLN A 194 -11.20 28.98 16.11
C GLN A 194 -12.60 28.60 16.59
N TYR A 195 -12.80 27.30 16.80
CA TYR A 195 -14.07 26.74 17.27
C TYR A 195 -13.86 25.99 18.58
N GLN A 196 -14.93 25.80 19.35
CA GLN A 196 -14.84 25.07 20.62
C GLN A 196 -14.96 23.56 20.45
N THR A 197 -15.62 23.11 19.37
CA THR A 197 -15.83 21.71 19.08
C THR A 197 -15.57 21.41 17.60
N GLU A 198 -15.26 20.16 17.29
CA GLU A 198 -15.13 19.66 15.92
C GLU A 198 -16.43 19.76 15.11
N TYR A 199 -17.58 19.75 15.78
CA TYR A 199 -18.89 19.96 15.12
C TYR A 199 -19.09 21.40 14.66
N GLU A 200 -18.68 22.37 15.49
CA GLU A 200 -18.71 23.80 15.14
C GLU A 200 -17.73 24.10 14.01
N GLU A 201 -16.52 23.52 14.05
CA GLU A 201 -15.52 23.63 13.00
C GLU A 201 -16.09 23.13 11.67
N ALA A 202 -16.61 21.90 11.63
CA ALA A 202 -17.18 21.32 10.43
C ALA A 202 -18.37 22.13 9.89
N MET A 203 -19.23 22.64 10.78
CA MET A 203 -20.34 23.49 10.39
C MET A 203 -19.85 24.82 9.81
N GLY A 204 -18.83 25.45 10.42
CA GLY A 204 -18.24 26.68 9.93
C GLY A 204 -17.66 26.52 8.53
N ILE A 205 -16.90 25.44 8.30
CA ILE A 205 -16.32 25.11 6.99
C ILE A 205 -17.42 24.94 5.94
N VAL A 206 -18.43 24.12 6.22
CA VAL A 206 -19.51 23.81 5.28
C VAL A 206 -20.36 25.04 4.97
N ASN A 207 -20.62 25.91 5.97
CA ASN A 207 -21.33 27.16 5.77
C ASN A 207 -20.54 28.17 4.91
N ASP A 208 -19.21 28.27 5.09
CA ASP A 208 -18.36 29.15 4.27
C ASP A 208 -18.34 28.69 2.81
N ILE A 209 -18.21 27.38 2.58
CA ILE A 209 -18.28 26.79 1.22
C ILE A 209 -19.65 27.06 0.59
N ALA A 210 -20.74 26.82 1.32
CA ALA A 210 -22.10 27.08 0.82
C ALA A 210 -22.29 28.53 0.43
N ALA A 211 -21.93 29.47 1.31
CA ALA A 211 -22.06 30.89 1.06
C ALA A 211 -21.28 31.36 -0.18
N LYS A 212 -20.02 30.95 -0.33
CA LYS A 212 -19.22 31.31 -1.50
C LYS A 212 -19.77 30.72 -2.81
N THR A 213 -20.36 29.53 -2.75
CA THR A 213 -20.98 28.90 -3.92
C THR A 213 -22.32 29.58 -4.27
N GLU A 214 -23.14 29.92 -3.27
CA GLU A 214 -24.42 30.64 -3.47
C GLU A 214 -24.19 32.06 -4.02
N HIS A 215 -23.09 32.72 -3.63
CA HIS A 215 -22.71 34.02 -4.18
C HIS A 215 -21.98 33.95 -5.52
N HIS A 216 -21.82 32.77 -6.10
CA HIS A 216 -21.08 32.53 -7.36
C HIS A 216 -19.62 32.98 -7.33
N GLU A 217 -19.00 33.00 -6.14
CA GLU A 217 -17.56 33.30 -5.97
C GLU A 217 -16.68 32.13 -6.34
N ALA A 218 -17.18 30.89 -6.15
CA ALA A 218 -16.48 29.63 -6.47
C ALA A 218 -17.49 28.50 -6.72
N GLU A 219 -17.03 27.41 -7.35
CA GLU A 219 -17.78 26.17 -7.51
C GLU A 219 -17.32 25.13 -6.47
N TYR A 220 -18.15 24.14 -6.12
CA TYR A 220 -17.77 23.09 -5.17
C TYR A 220 -16.46 22.38 -5.48
N LYS A 221 -16.11 22.23 -6.76
CA LYS A 221 -14.85 21.62 -7.21
C LYS A 221 -13.60 22.45 -6.87
N ASP A 222 -13.76 23.73 -6.52
CA ASP A 222 -12.65 24.65 -6.25
C ASP A 222 -12.22 24.59 -4.77
N PHE A 223 -12.91 23.80 -3.94
CA PHE A 223 -12.61 23.65 -2.52
C PHE A 223 -11.92 22.32 -2.24
N ALA A 224 -10.96 22.36 -1.32
CA ALA A 224 -10.38 21.18 -0.71
C ALA A 224 -10.30 21.37 0.82
N VAL A 225 -10.73 20.37 1.57
CA VAL A 225 -10.61 20.34 3.03
C VAL A 225 -9.54 19.32 3.40
N LEU A 226 -8.47 19.80 4.04
CA LEU A 226 -7.35 18.96 4.47
C LEU A 226 -7.43 18.69 5.97
N TYR A 227 -7.16 17.46 6.38
CA TYR A 227 -7.16 17.06 7.77
C TYR A 227 -5.99 16.10 8.07
N ARG A 228 -5.60 16.00 9.34
CA ARG A 228 -4.42 15.24 9.76
C ARG A 228 -4.67 13.73 9.83
N THR A 229 -5.87 13.31 10.26
CA THR A 229 -6.22 11.89 10.45
C THR A 229 -7.55 11.56 9.82
N ASN A 230 -7.70 10.35 9.31
CA ASN A 230 -8.95 9.89 8.69
C ASN A 230 -10.16 9.93 9.64
N ALA A 231 -9.95 9.89 10.95
CA ALA A 231 -11.02 10.01 11.92
C ALA A 231 -11.74 11.37 11.86
N GLN A 232 -11.03 12.43 11.45
CA GLN A 232 -11.58 13.78 11.34
C GLN A 232 -12.57 13.92 10.17
N SER A 233 -12.45 13.08 9.12
CA SER A 233 -13.35 13.16 7.96
C SER A 233 -14.80 12.92 8.32
N ARG A 234 -15.09 12.04 9.29
CA ARG A 234 -16.46 11.63 9.62
C ARG A 234 -17.39 12.80 9.95
N VAL A 235 -16.95 13.72 10.80
CA VAL A 235 -17.77 14.89 11.22
C VAL A 235 -17.96 15.84 10.04
N LEU A 236 -16.93 16.04 9.21
CA LEU A 236 -17.01 16.82 7.98
C LEU A 236 -18.02 16.19 7.01
N GLU A 237 -17.90 14.89 6.69
CA GLU A 237 -18.80 14.17 5.80
C GLU A 237 -20.25 14.29 6.25
N GLU A 238 -20.54 14.11 7.56
CA GLU A 238 -21.88 14.27 8.13
C GLU A 238 -22.47 15.67 7.83
N LYS A 239 -21.66 16.72 7.95
CA LYS A 239 -22.12 18.10 7.70
C LYS A 239 -22.30 18.39 6.20
N PHE A 240 -21.43 17.84 5.32
CA PHE A 240 -21.61 17.91 3.87
C PHE A 240 -22.91 17.23 3.44
N VAL A 241 -23.21 16.03 3.96
CA VAL A 241 -24.47 15.31 3.70
C VAL A 241 -25.68 16.11 4.19
N THR A 242 -25.63 16.63 5.44
CA THR A 242 -26.74 17.39 6.03
C THR A 242 -27.07 18.65 5.22
N ARG A 243 -26.09 19.27 4.61
CA ARG A 243 -26.24 20.46 3.76
C ARG A 243 -26.44 20.13 2.28
N ASN A 244 -26.50 18.85 1.94
CA ASN A 244 -26.64 18.37 0.56
C ASN A 244 -25.56 18.93 -0.39
N ILE A 245 -24.32 19.07 0.10
CA ILE A 245 -23.15 19.50 -0.67
C ILE A 245 -22.41 18.28 -1.16
N PRO A 246 -22.18 18.12 -2.48
CA PRO A 246 -21.43 17.01 -3.03
C PRO A 246 -19.97 17.05 -2.58
N TYR A 247 -19.42 15.91 -2.15
CA TYR A 247 -18.03 15.79 -1.74
C TYR A 247 -17.42 14.47 -2.19
N ARG A 248 -16.09 14.40 -2.16
CA ARG A 248 -15.32 13.18 -2.39
C ARG A 248 -14.21 13.05 -1.36
N VAL A 249 -14.16 11.93 -0.65
CA VAL A 249 -13.04 11.60 0.23
C VAL A 249 -11.89 11.02 -0.61
N VAL A 250 -10.72 11.64 -0.52
CA VAL A 250 -9.50 11.17 -1.19
C VAL A 250 -8.62 10.48 -0.16
N GLY A 251 -8.10 9.29 -0.50
CA GLY A 251 -7.28 8.51 0.44
C GLY A 251 -8.10 7.70 1.45
N GLY A 252 -9.41 7.55 1.24
CA GLY A 252 -10.27 6.62 1.98
C GLY A 252 -9.82 5.16 1.83
N VAL A 253 -10.61 4.20 2.32
CA VAL A 253 -10.26 2.77 2.27
C VAL A 253 -9.91 2.39 0.83
N ASN A 254 -8.64 2.08 0.62
CA ASN A 254 -8.13 1.68 -0.69
C ASN A 254 -8.99 0.53 -1.23
N PHE A 255 -9.42 0.62 -2.49
CA PHE A 255 -10.22 -0.40 -3.17
C PHE A 255 -9.72 -1.83 -2.91
N TYR A 256 -8.42 -2.06 -3.02
CA TYR A 256 -7.80 -3.37 -2.76
C TYR A 256 -7.83 -3.81 -1.29
N GLN A 257 -8.18 -2.94 -0.36
CA GLN A 257 -8.35 -3.27 1.06
C GLN A 257 -9.78 -3.73 1.39
N ARG A 258 -10.73 -3.51 0.50
CA ARG A 258 -12.11 -3.96 0.67
C ARG A 258 -12.16 -5.48 0.79
N LYS A 259 -13.04 -5.97 1.67
CA LYS A 259 -13.16 -7.39 1.98
C LYS A 259 -13.48 -8.22 0.74
N GLU A 260 -14.47 -7.79 -0.02
CA GLU A 260 -14.96 -8.45 -1.25
C GLU A 260 -13.85 -8.58 -2.29
N ILE A 261 -13.06 -7.52 -2.49
CA ILE A 261 -11.94 -7.53 -3.44
C ILE A 261 -10.87 -8.53 -3.01
N LYS A 262 -10.51 -8.52 -1.72
CA LYS A 262 -9.54 -9.49 -1.17
C LYS A 262 -10.01 -10.94 -1.28
N ASP A 263 -11.31 -11.18 -1.09
CA ASP A 263 -11.88 -12.51 -1.18
C ASP A 263 -11.82 -13.05 -2.61
N ILE A 264 -12.22 -12.25 -3.59
CA ILE A 264 -12.17 -12.66 -5.01
C ILE A 264 -10.72 -12.82 -5.51
N LEU A 265 -9.84 -11.89 -5.15
CA LEU A 265 -8.41 -12.04 -5.47
C LEU A 265 -7.81 -13.31 -4.87
N ALA A 266 -8.24 -13.72 -3.68
CA ALA A 266 -7.79 -14.97 -3.08
C ALA A 266 -8.28 -16.20 -3.88
N TYR A 267 -9.51 -16.19 -4.40
CA TYR A 267 -9.96 -17.23 -5.34
C TYR A 267 -9.07 -17.31 -6.59
N LEU A 268 -8.86 -16.17 -7.25
CA LEU A 268 -8.04 -16.12 -8.46
C LEU A 268 -6.59 -16.59 -8.18
N LYS A 269 -6.04 -16.24 -7.02
CA LYS A 269 -4.71 -16.72 -6.60
C LYS A 269 -4.65 -18.25 -6.45
N ILE A 270 -5.66 -18.87 -5.82
CA ILE A 270 -5.71 -20.32 -5.65
C ILE A 270 -5.89 -21.01 -7.00
N ILE A 271 -6.69 -20.46 -7.88
CA ILE A 271 -6.88 -20.97 -9.24
C ILE A 271 -5.53 -20.97 -9.98
N ASN A 272 -4.78 -19.89 -9.90
CA ASN A 272 -3.46 -19.76 -10.54
C ASN A 272 -2.39 -20.57 -9.81
N ASN A 273 -2.32 -20.50 -8.48
CA ASN A 273 -1.29 -21.14 -7.67
C ASN A 273 -1.85 -21.75 -6.38
N GLY A 274 -2.01 -23.06 -6.35
CA GLY A 274 -2.48 -23.79 -5.16
C GLY A 274 -1.49 -23.84 -3.98
N GLN A 275 -0.34 -23.17 -4.06
CA GLN A 275 0.64 -23.10 -3.00
C GLN A 275 0.41 -21.90 -2.04
N ASP A 276 -0.53 -21.00 -2.35
CA ASP A 276 -0.85 -19.84 -1.51
C ASP A 276 -1.82 -20.24 -0.38
N ASP A 277 -1.27 -20.75 0.73
CA ASP A 277 -2.05 -21.14 1.91
C ASP A 277 -2.82 -19.98 2.56
N VAL A 278 -2.33 -18.75 2.42
CA VAL A 278 -3.02 -17.57 2.93
C VAL A 278 -4.31 -17.34 2.15
N ALA A 279 -4.26 -17.46 0.83
CA ALA A 279 -5.43 -17.35 -0.01
C ALA A 279 -6.42 -18.50 0.27
N VAL A 280 -5.94 -19.73 0.42
CA VAL A 280 -6.79 -20.89 0.75
C VAL A 280 -7.52 -20.69 2.07
N ARG A 281 -6.82 -20.32 3.14
CA ARG A 281 -7.41 -20.05 4.46
C ARG A 281 -8.48 -18.95 4.40
N ARG A 282 -8.26 -17.95 3.56
CA ARG A 282 -9.17 -16.82 3.42
C ARG A 282 -10.52 -17.23 2.86
N VAL A 283 -10.56 -18.06 1.82
CA VAL A 283 -11.80 -18.29 1.05
C VAL A 283 -12.41 -19.68 1.18
N VAL A 284 -11.75 -20.62 1.84
CA VAL A 284 -12.27 -21.98 2.00
C VAL A 284 -13.68 -22.02 2.60
N ASN A 285 -14.03 -21.06 3.44
CA ASN A 285 -15.36 -20.91 4.06
C ASN A 285 -16.02 -19.54 3.74
N VAL A 286 -15.69 -18.93 2.62
CA VAL A 286 -16.27 -17.67 2.14
C VAL A 286 -16.65 -17.85 0.67
N PRO A 287 -17.94 -17.87 0.30
CA PRO A 287 -19.15 -17.94 1.15
C PRO A 287 -19.18 -19.12 2.12
N LYS A 288 -20.06 -19.07 3.13
CA LYS A 288 -20.11 -20.10 4.19
C LYS A 288 -20.37 -21.50 3.62
N ARG A 289 -19.40 -22.42 3.83
CA ARG A 289 -19.49 -23.84 3.42
C ARG A 289 -19.55 -24.80 4.61
N GLY A 290 -19.53 -24.26 5.83
CA GLY A 290 -19.51 -25.07 7.06
C GLY A 290 -18.15 -25.76 7.28
N ILE A 291 -17.06 -25.20 6.76
CA ILE A 291 -15.69 -25.60 7.01
C ILE A 291 -15.12 -24.66 8.09
N GLY A 292 -15.13 -25.15 9.33
CA GLY A 292 -14.75 -24.33 10.48
C GLY A 292 -13.22 -24.20 10.66
N ALA A 293 -12.81 -23.22 11.48
CA ALA A 293 -11.40 -22.95 11.75
C ALA A 293 -10.64 -24.19 12.28
N THR A 294 -11.25 -24.98 13.17
CA THR A 294 -10.64 -26.21 13.70
C THR A 294 -10.33 -27.23 12.60
N THR A 295 -11.20 -27.33 11.59
CA THR A 295 -10.99 -28.21 10.42
C THR A 295 -9.79 -27.74 9.60
N VAL A 296 -9.71 -26.44 9.35
CA VAL A 296 -8.61 -25.81 8.61
C VAL A 296 -7.29 -25.96 9.37
N THR A 297 -7.30 -25.81 10.69
CA THR A 297 -6.10 -26.00 11.54
C THR A 297 -5.58 -27.43 11.44
N LYS A 298 -6.45 -28.44 11.57
CA LYS A 298 -6.03 -29.86 11.47
C LYS A 298 -5.45 -30.20 10.08
N ALA A 299 -6.05 -29.69 9.02
CA ALA A 299 -5.52 -29.89 7.68
C ALA A 299 -4.17 -29.18 7.49
N ALA A 300 -3.98 -28.02 8.11
CA ALA A 300 -2.70 -27.31 8.09
C ALA A 300 -1.59 -28.03 8.86
N GLU A 301 -1.92 -28.58 10.03
CA GLU A 301 -0.99 -29.42 10.81
C GLU A 301 -0.53 -30.62 9.99
N TYR A 302 -1.45 -31.26 9.26
CA TYR A 302 -1.13 -32.33 8.33
C TYR A 302 -0.23 -31.84 7.18
N ALA A 303 -0.58 -30.71 6.58
CA ALA A 303 0.22 -30.10 5.51
C ALA A 303 1.65 -29.80 5.96
N ASP A 304 1.82 -29.20 7.15
CA ASP A 304 3.12 -28.89 7.75
C ASP A 304 3.93 -30.16 8.04
N GLN A 305 3.29 -31.24 8.49
CA GLN A 305 3.94 -32.52 8.77
C GLN A 305 4.50 -33.18 7.50
N TRP A 306 3.78 -33.06 6.39
CA TRP A 306 4.14 -33.68 5.12
C TRP A 306 4.86 -32.74 4.14
N GLY A 307 5.07 -31.50 4.53
CA GLY A 307 5.73 -30.47 3.70
C GLY A 307 4.99 -30.14 2.41
N ILE A 308 3.65 -30.24 2.43
CA ILE A 308 2.76 -29.91 1.30
C ILE A 308 1.93 -28.65 1.58
N SER A 309 1.30 -28.06 0.57
CA SER A 309 0.40 -26.92 0.76
C SER A 309 -0.92 -27.34 1.42
N LEU A 310 -1.61 -26.38 2.03
CA LEU A 310 -2.93 -26.62 2.61
C LEU A 310 -3.93 -27.11 1.55
N TYR A 311 -3.83 -26.60 0.31
CA TYR A 311 -4.67 -27.05 -0.77
C TYR A 311 -4.41 -28.52 -1.15
N GLU A 312 -3.13 -28.94 -1.19
CA GLU A 312 -2.78 -30.35 -1.42
C GLU A 312 -3.24 -31.25 -0.26
N ALA A 313 -3.17 -30.77 0.99
CA ALA A 313 -3.76 -31.49 2.11
C ALA A 313 -5.28 -31.63 1.96
N PHE A 314 -5.99 -30.60 1.50
CA PHE A 314 -7.43 -30.69 1.22
C PHE A 314 -7.77 -31.73 0.15
N LYS A 315 -6.96 -31.91 -0.89
CA LYS A 315 -7.15 -32.98 -1.87
C LYS A 315 -7.03 -34.40 -1.26
N GLN A 316 -6.32 -34.51 -0.15
CA GLN A 316 -6.09 -35.77 0.56
C GLN A 316 -6.93 -35.89 1.83
N VAL A 317 -8.01 -35.10 1.95
CA VAL A 317 -8.78 -34.96 3.20
C VAL A 317 -9.33 -36.27 3.75
N ASP A 318 -9.65 -37.24 2.90
CA ASP A 318 -10.17 -38.56 3.30
C ASP A 318 -9.13 -39.36 4.10
N GLY A 319 -7.85 -39.09 3.91
CA GLY A 319 -6.74 -39.70 4.65
C GLY A 319 -6.33 -38.94 5.92
N ILE A 320 -6.92 -37.78 6.22
CA ILE A 320 -6.55 -36.99 7.39
C ILE A 320 -7.37 -37.38 8.62
N PRO A 321 -6.71 -37.86 9.71
CA PRO A 321 -7.41 -38.27 10.91
C PRO A 321 -8.28 -37.15 11.51
N GLY A 322 -9.54 -37.47 11.82
CA GLY A 322 -10.46 -36.56 12.48
C GLY A 322 -11.11 -35.50 11.55
N LEU A 323 -10.96 -35.58 10.22
CA LEU A 323 -11.63 -34.73 9.23
C LEU A 323 -12.76 -35.42 8.48
N GLY A 324 -13.07 -36.68 8.68
CA GLY A 324 -14.09 -37.42 7.92
C GLY A 324 -15.47 -36.73 7.86
N ARG A 325 -15.93 -36.06 8.95
CA ARG A 325 -17.19 -35.31 8.95
C ARG A 325 -17.16 -34.06 8.07
N ALA A 326 -16.00 -33.49 7.83
CA ALA A 326 -15.82 -32.31 6.99
C ALA A 326 -15.39 -32.68 5.55
N ALA A 327 -15.01 -33.92 5.31
CA ALA A 327 -14.41 -34.36 4.03
C ALA A 327 -15.28 -34.02 2.83
N ALA A 328 -16.60 -34.32 2.88
CA ALA A 328 -17.50 -33.99 1.78
C ALA A 328 -17.54 -32.49 1.42
N LYS A 329 -17.47 -31.61 2.43
CA LYS A 329 -17.46 -30.14 2.24
C LYS A 329 -16.14 -29.66 1.68
N ILE A 330 -15.04 -30.21 2.16
CA ILE A 330 -13.68 -29.91 1.65
C ILE A 330 -13.53 -30.39 0.21
N ASN A 331 -13.98 -31.62 -0.10
CA ASN A 331 -13.99 -32.15 -1.45
C ASN A 331 -14.84 -31.27 -2.40
N GLY A 332 -15.98 -30.76 -1.93
CA GLY A 332 -16.79 -29.78 -2.67
C GLY A 332 -16.01 -28.52 -3.01
N PHE A 333 -15.26 -27.95 -2.06
CA PHE A 333 -14.41 -26.80 -2.30
C PHE A 333 -13.25 -27.13 -3.26
N VAL A 334 -12.58 -28.26 -3.08
CA VAL A 334 -11.50 -28.70 -3.99
C VAL A 334 -12.02 -28.85 -5.41
N ASN A 335 -13.16 -29.53 -5.60
CA ASN A 335 -13.77 -29.72 -6.92
C ASN A 335 -14.12 -28.38 -7.58
N LEU A 336 -14.67 -27.43 -6.82
CA LEU A 336 -14.98 -26.09 -7.33
C LEU A 336 -13.70 -25.40 -7.88
N ILE A 337 -12.61 -25.43 -7.12
CA ILE A 337 -11.33 -24.85 -7.58
C ILE A 337 -10.78 -25.59 -8.81
N GLN A 338 -10.90 -26.92 -8.87
CA GLN A 338 -10.45 -27.71 -10.04
C GLN A 338 -11.26 -27.33 -11.30
N VAL A 339 -12.56 -27.14 -11.17
CA VAL A 339 -13.40 -26.67 -12.29
C VAL A 339 -12.93 -25.32 -12.79
N PHE A 340 -12.67 -24.36 -11.89
CA PHE A 340 -12.15 -23.05 -12.29
C PHE A 340 -10.76 -23.14 -12.94
N ARG A 341 -9.89 -24.01 -12.48
CA ARG A 341 -8.59 -24.23 -13.11
C ARG A 341 -8.73 -24.74 -14.55
N THR A 342 -9.63 -25.69 -14.77
CA THR A 342 -9.93 -26.14 -16.14
C THR A 342 -10.51 -25.03 -16.99
N LYS A 343 -11.44 -24.24 -16.46
CA LYS A 343 -12.02 -23.08 -17.16
C LYS A 343 -10.96 -22.02 -17.49
N ALA A 344 -10.00 -21.78 -16.62
CA ALA A 344 -8.91 -20.81 -16.81
C ALA A 344 -8.01 -21.12 -18.02
N GLU A 345 -8.00 -22.36 -18.53
CA GLU A 345 -7.20 -22.75 -19.70
C GLU A 345 -7.78 -22.20 -21.02
N TYR A 346 -9.06 -21.87 -21.07
CA TYR A 346 -9.75 -21.46 -22.31
C TYR A 346 -10.60 -20.20 -22.17
N MET A 347 -10.88 -19.74 -20.97
CA MET A 347 -11.66 -18.50 -20.71
C MET A 347 -10.74 -17.30 -20.56
N SER A 348 -11.21 -16.13 -20.92
CA SER A 348 -10.55 -14.86 -20.57
C SER A 348 -10.61 -14.63 -19.05
N LEU A 349 -9.72 -13.78 -18.52
CA LEU A 349 -9.71 -13.44 -17.09
C LEU A 349 -11.04 -12.79 -16.65
N ALA A 350 -11.68 -12.01 -17.50
CA ALA A 350 -12.96 -11.37 -17.21
C ALA A 350 -14.08 -12.41 -17.07
N GLU A 351 -14.18 -13.34 -18.04
CA GLU A 351 -15.16 -14.43 -17.98
C GLU A 351 -14.95 -15.32 -16.76
N LEU A 352 -13.70 -15.67 -16.45
CA LEU A 352 -13.37 -16.45 -15.26
C LEU A 352 -13.73 -15.72 -13.96
N TYR A 353 -13.54 -14.39 -13.92
CA TYR A 353 -13.94 -13.56 -12.79
C TYR A 353 -15.45 -13.62 -12.55
N ASP A 354 -16.26 -13.46 -13.60
CA ASP A 354 -17.72 -13.53 -13.52
C ASP A 354 -18.19 -14.91 -13.05
N GLU A 355 -17.62 -15.98 -13.58
CA GLU A 355 -17.89 -17.35 -13.15
C GLU A 355 -17.53 -17.60 -11.67
N VAL A 356 -16.42 -17.03 -11.19
CA VAL A 356 -16.05 -17.12 -9.78
C VAL A 356 -17.08 -16.43 -8.89
N LEU A 357 -17.59 -15.26 -9.28
CA LEU A 357 -18.63 -14.55 -8.55
C LEU A 357 -19.95 -15.33 -8.46
N GLU A 358 -20.36 -15.96 -9.57
CA GLU A 358 -21.62 -16.67 -9.66
C GLU A 358 -21.54 -18.06 -9.02
N ASP A 359 -20.59 -18.92 -9.44
CA ASP A 359 -20.51 -20.31 -9.04
C ASP A 359 -20.11 -20.52 -7.59
N THR A 360 -19.32 -19.59 -7.01
CA THR A 360 -19.04 -19.60 -5.57
C THR A 360 -20.27 -19.24 -4.73
N GLY A 361 -21.25 -18.55 -5.31
CA GLY A 361 -22.39 -17.97 -4.61
C GLY A 361 -22.08 -16.65 -3.89
N TYR A 362 -20.89 -16.04 -4.13
CA TYR A 362 -20.46 -14.81 -3.47
C TYR A 362 -21.39 -13.64 -3.77
N LEU A 363 -21.75 -13.47 -5.05
CA LEU A 363 -22.69 -12.44 -5.49
C LEU A 363 -24.08 -12.63 -4.87
N LYS A 364 -24.57 -13.87 -4.79
CA LYS A 364 -25.87 -14.19 -4.17
C LYS A 364 -25.90 -13.87 -2.68
N GLU A 365 -24.78 -14.10 -1.96
CA GLU A 365 -24.68 -13.76 -0.52
C GLU A 365 -24.76 -12.25 -0.32
N LEU A 366 -24.06 -11.45 -1.13
CA LEU A 366 -24.14 -9.99 -1.10
C LEU A 366 -25.55 -9.47 -1.45
N GLN A 367 -26.17 -10.00 -2.49
CA GLN A 367 -27.54 -9.61 -2.89
C GLN A 367 -28.58 -9.93 -1.81
N ALA A 368 -28.36 -10.99 -1.03
CA ALA A 368 -29.27 -11.38 0.05
C ALA A 368 -29.20 -10.44 1.27
N GLU A 369 -28.13 -9.65 1.44
CA GLU A 369 -27.99 -8.68 2.53
C GLU A 369 -29.00 -7.51 2.40
N GLN A 370 -29.44 -7.15 1.18
CA GLN A 370 -30.42 -6.09 0.87
C GLN A 370 -30.15 -4.74 1.56
N THR A 371 -28.87 -4.37 1.74
CA THR A 371 -28.46 -3.11 2.33
C THR A 371 -27.78 -2.21 1.30
N ASP A 372 -27.79 -0.90 1.52
CA ASP A 372 -27.07 0.07 0.66
C ASP A 372 -25.55 -0.22 0.65
N GLU A 373 -25.02 -0.69 1.79
CA GLU A 373 -23.62 -1.11 1.90
C GLU A 373 -23.34 -2.33 1.01
N ALA A 374 -24.23 -3.32 0.98
CA ALA A 374 -24.11 -4.47 0.10
C ALA A 374 -24.19 -4.07 -1.38
N SER A 375 -25.07 -3.14 -1.74
CA SER A 375 -25.15 -2.60 -3.10
C SER A 375 -23.86 -1.94 -3.55
N THR A 376 -23.25 -1.10 -2.68
CA THR A 376 -21.95 -0.46 -2.94
C THR A 376 -20.80 -1.48 -3.05
N ARG A 377 -20.91 -2.64 -2.40
CA ARG A 377 -19.92 -3.73 -2.49
C ARG A 377 -20.08 -4.57 -3.74
N ILE A 378 -21.26 -4.60 -4.33
CA ILE A 378 -21.54 -5.28 -5.61
C ILE A 378 -21.04 -4.46 -6.79
N GLU A 379 -21.16 -3.13 -6.77
CA GLU A 379 -20.57 -2.21 -7.74
C GLU A 379 -19.03 -2.25 -7.73
#